data_559e21af14373bffd620e6a9eba9f961
#
_entry.id   559e21af14373bffd620e6a9eba9f961
#
_cell.length_a   1.000
_cell.length_b   1.000
_cell.length_c   1.000
_cell.angle_alpha   90.00
_cell.angle_beta   90.00
_cell.angle_gamma   90.00
#
_symmetry.space_group_name_H-M   'P 1'
#
loop_
_entity.id
_entity.type
_entity.pdbx_description
1 polymer ?
#
loop_
_entity_poly.entity_id
_entity_poly.type
_entity_poly.pdbx_seq_one_letter_code
_entity_poly.pdbx_strand_id
1 'polypeptide(L)'
;MRRLAILLALLLPAAASAGDRELLAAKARYLPAAQSGYANTPDGAQARYEAGRDLVEAVLAAGRVSAGQRELRAELLAQGRRQVASAEALDRDPGFRSAAPLAPLPGVGPGYGPRRADAALARRLAAAAARVNGAVGIWVHELGSGRYAGHQADTRFAAASTVKLGALIAALRASPRPERSGWWYDVRQIGYWSSNLAANRVYARLGYAAVADGLRRLGMTSSTYPGPYRATTAWRPPGPHTRVTSARDLGRALYRLHAGAQGSAPALRQLGLTRRQAAVALRVLASAQPVGDNAGLLRPWLRGATVAEKNGWLSDTRTTASIVYRGGRATIVVVELYRPGVTYAEAKRLGRDVLEAIGWVD
;
A
#
# COMPACT_ATOMS: atom_id res chain seq x y z
N MET A 1 -27.73 -3.55 -8.35
CA MET A 1 -27.49 -4.43 -7.19
C MET A 1 -27.68 -3.76 -5.80
N ARG A 2 -27.62 -2.43 -5.65
CA ARG A 2 -27.87 -1.75 -4.34
C ARG A 2 -29.33 -1.80 -3.83
N ARG A 3 -30.32 -2.00 -4.71
CA ARG A 3 -31.75 -1.98 -4.32
C ARG A 3 -32.26 -3.31 -3.73
N LEU A 4 -31.61 -4.45 -4.02
CA LEU A 4 -32.01 -5.77 -3.50
C LEU A 4 -31.65 -5.98 -2.02
N ALA A 5 -30.56 -5.37 -1.54
CA ALA A 5 -30.13 -5.50 -0.16
C ALA A 5 -31.05 -4.77 0.83
N ILE A 6 -31.74 -3.71 0.38
CA ILE A 6 -32.67 -2.94 1.21
C ILE A 6 -34.02 -3.66 1.36
N LEU A 7 -34.43 -4.43 0.36
CA LEU A 7 -35.69 -5.18 0.42
C LEU A 7 -35.66 -6.39 1.37
N LEU A 8 -34.48 -7.03 1.52
CA LEU A 8 -34.32 -8.17 2.44
C LEU A 8 -34.39 -7.77 3.92
N ALA A 9 -34.00 -6.56 4.24
CA ALA A 9 -34.08 -6.02 5.61
C ALA A 9 -35.52 -5.77 6.11
N LEU A 10 -36.47 -5.63 5.17
CA LEU A 10 -37.89 -5.36 5.50
C LEU A 10 -38.71 -6.62 5.74
N LEU A 11 -38.16 -7.82 5.49
CA LEU A 11 -38.87 -9.11 5.68
C LEU A 11 -38.48 -9.84 6.98
N LEU A 12 -37.78 -9.16 7.88
CA LEU A 12 -37.41 -9.78 9.16
C LEU A 12 -38.66 -9.79 10.10
N PRO A 13 -38.97 -10.90 10.78
CA PRO A 13 -40.06 -10.95 11.73
C PRO A 13 -39.84 -9.92 12.84
N ALA A 14 -40.89 -9.24 13.24
CA ALA A 14 -40.89 -8.17 14.23
C ALA A 14 -40.30 -8.57 15.61
N ALA A 15 -40.06 -9.86 15.84
CA ALA A 15 -39.51 -10.45 17.06
C ALA A 15 -37.99 -10.71 17.01
N ALA A 16 -37.31 -10.38 15.89
CA ALA A 16 -35.86 -10.62 15.80
C ALA A 16 -35.09 -9.65 16.70
N SER A 17 -34.14 -10.20 17.49
CA SER A 17 -33.26 -9.38 18.34
C SER A 17 -32.38 -8.46 17.46
N ALA A 18 -31.76 -7.44 18.06
CA ALA A 18 -30.82 -6.57 17.34
C ALA A 18 -29.68 -7.41 16.74
N GLY A 19 -29.13 -8.33 17.51
CA GLY A 19 -28.05 -9.23 17.04
C GLY A 19 -28.50 -10.15 15.91
N ASP A 20 -29.76 -10.63 15.90
CA ASP A 20 -30.28 -11.45 14.80
C ASP A 20 -30.37 -10.64 13.50
N ARG A 21 -30.84 -9.40 13.57
CA ARG A 21 -30.93 -8.51 12.41
C ARG A 21 -29.53 -8.21 11.84
N GLU A 22 -28.56 -7.91 12.70
CA GLU A 22 -27.20 -7.66 12.31
C GLU A 22 -26.53 -8.91 11.73
N LEU A 23 -26.76 -10.10 12.28
CA LEU A 23 -26.28 -11.36 11.75
C LEU A 23 -26.81 -11.63 10.32
N LEU A 24 -28.11 -11.43 10.11
CA LEU A 24 -28.72 -11.63 8.79
C LEU A 24 -28.22 -10.57 7.78
N ALA A 25 -28.02 -9.36 8.22
CA ALA A 25 -27.40 -8.31 7.39
C ALA A 25 -25.95 -8.65 7.04
N ALA A 26 -25.17 -9.18 7.98
CA ALA A 26 -23.81 -9.66 7.75
C ALA A 26 -23.79 -10.82 6.72
N LYS A 27 -24.70 -11.80 6.87
CA LYS A 27 -24.88 -12.88 5.90
C LYS A 27 -25.15 -12.35 4.51
N ALA A 28 -26.18 -11.52 4.35
CA ALA A 28 -26.58 -11.00 3.05
C ALA A 28 -25.48 -10.17 2.35
N ARG A 29 -24.70 -9.44 3.14
CA ARG A 29 -23.67 -8.52 2.61
C ARG A 29 -22.36 -9.20 2.30
N TYR A 30 -21.89 -10.12 3.14
CA TYR A 30 -20.51 -10.61 3.10
C TYR A 30 -20.36 -12.08 2.70
N LEU A 31 -21.40 -12.92 2.93
CA LEU A 31 -21.32 -14.34 2.57
C LEU A 31 -21.09 -14.57 1.06
N PRO A 32 -21.74 -13.86 0.13
CA PRO A 32 -21.48 -14.05 -1.30
C PRO A 32 -20.02 -13.85 -1.69
N ALA A 33 -19.37 -12.82 -1.13
CA ALA A 33 -17.94 -12.60 -1.37
C ALA A 33 -17.08 -13.71 -0.74
N ALA A 34 -17.40 -14.16 0.49
CA ALA A 34 -16.70 -15.24 1.17
C ALA A 34 -16.91 -16.62 0.53
N GLN A 35 -17.89 -16.77 -0.36
CA GLN A 35 -18.14 -17.99 -1.15
C GLN A 35 -17.64 -17.89 -2.59
N SER A 36 -17.14 -16.71 -3.02
CA SER A 36 -16.65 -16.52 -4.38
C SER A 36 -15.40 -17.35 -4.65
N GLY A 37 -15.31 -17.89 -5.85
CA GLY A 37 -14.13 -18.60 -6.36
C GLY A 37 -13.05 -17.61 -6.77
N TYR A 38 -12.12 -17.31 -5.88
CA TYR A 38 -10.97 -16.47 -6.18
C TYR A 38 -9.86 -17.26 -6.85
N ALA A 39 -9.19 -16.66 -7.83
CA ALA A 39 -8.05 -17.28 -8.50
C ALA A 39 -6.93 -17.63 -7.50
N ASN A 40 -6.18 -18.70 -7.81
CA ASN A 40 -5.00 -19.08 -7.04
C ASN A 40 -3.80 -18.21 -7.43
N THR A 41 -3.90 -16.93 -7.13
CA THR A 41 -2.88 -15.90 -7.36
C THR A 41 -2.69 -15.09 -6.08
N PRO A 42 -1.61 -14.31 -5.93
CA PRO A 42 -1.44 -13.42 -4.78
C PRO A 42 -2.60 -12.44 -4.60
N ASP A 43 -3.12 -11.87 -5.69
CA ASP A 43 -4.31 -10.99 -5.63
C ASP A 43 -5.56 -11.77 -5.21
N GLY A 44 -5.72 -12.99 -5.71
CA GLY A 44 -6.80 -13.89 -5.30
C GLY A 44 -6.67 -14.34 -3.84
N ALA A 45 -5.46 -14.59 -3.35
CA ALA A 45 -5.20 -14.85 -1.94
C ALA A 45 -5.60 -13.65 -1.06
N GLN A 46 -5.23 -12.44 -1.49
CA GLN A 46 -5.62 -11.22 -0.79
C GLN A 46 -7.13 -11.02 -0.77
N ALA A 47 -7.79 -11.13 -1.91
CA ALA A 47 -9.25 -10.98 -2.02
C ALA A 47 -10.00 -12.02 -1.15
N ARG A 48 -9.54 -13.27 -1.17
CA ARG A 48 -10.07 -14.36 -0.33
C ARG A 48 -9.93 -14.10 1.16
N TYR A 49 -8.76 -13.61 1.57
CA TYR A 49 -8.51 -13.23 2.95
C TYR A 49 -9.44 -12.11 3.40
N GLU A 50 -9.54 -11.06 2.60
CA GLU A 50 -10.36 -9.89 2.90
C GLU A 50 -11.83 -10.29 3.02
N ALA A 51 -12.36 -11.04 2.07
CA ALA A 51 -13.74 -11.51 2.08
C ALA A 51 -14.05 -12.40 3.30
N GLY A 52 -13.15 -13.31 3.63
CA GLY A 52 -13.30 -14.20 4.79
C GLY A 52 -13.26 -13.41 6.10
N ARG A 53 -12.37 -12.46 6.20
CA ARG A 53 -12.21 -11.62 7.38
C ARG A 53 -13.38 -10.67 7.59
N ASP A 54 -13.89 -10.04 6.54
CA ASP A 54 -15.07 -9.17 6.60
C ASP A 54 -16.29 -9.92 7.13
N LEU A 55 -16.49 -11.15 6.66
CA LEU A 55 -17.58 -11.99 7.15
C LEU A 55 -17.40 -12.29 8.65
N VAL A 56 -16.20 -12.67 9.09
CA VAL A 56 -15.92 -12.95 10.51
C VAL A 56 -16.18 -11.72 11.38
N GLU A 57 -15.66 -10.57 10.99
CA GLU A 57 -15.79 -9.33 11.75
C GLU A 57 -17.24 -8.85 11.84
N ALA A 58 -17.99 -8.92 10.74
CA ALA A 58 -19.40 -8.54 10.72
C ALA A 58 -20.25 -9.47 11.60
N VAL A 59 -19.97 -10.77 11.59
CA VAL A 59 -20.67 -11.76 12.45
C VAL A 59 -20.30 -11.58 13.91
N LEU A 60 -19.06 -11.22 14.23
CA LEU A 60 -18.67 -10.93 15.62
C LEU A 60 -19.29 -9.62 16.12
N ALA A 61 -19.42 -8.60 15.26
CA ALA A 61 -20.04 -7.32 15.57
C ALA A 61 -21.54 -7.46 15.87
N ALA A 62 -22.22 -8.48 15.32
CA ALA A 62 -23.61 -8.77 15.62
C ALA A 62 -23.86 -9.14 17.10
N GLY A 63 -22.83 -9.48 17.85
CA GLY A 63 -22.90 -9.72 19.29
C GLY A 63 -23.70 -10.98 19.66
N ARG A 64 -24.59 -10.86 20.66
CA ARG A 64 -25.46 -11.96 21.09
C ARG A 64 -26.63 -12.14 20.11
N VAL A 65 -26.84 -13.39 19.71
CA VAL A 65 -27.97 -13.80 18.85
C VAL A 65 -28.92 -14.72 19.64
N SER A 66 -30.16 -14.84 19.18
CA SER A 66 -31.15 -15.78 19.73
C SER A 66 -30.69 -17.24 19.61
N ALA A 67 -31.32 -18.12 20.38
CA ALA A 67 -31.03 -19.56 20.33
C ALA A 67 -31.16 -20.14 18.91
N GLY A 68 -32.21 -19.70 18.15
CA GLY A 68 -32.45 -20.17 16.79
C GLY A 68 -31.44 -19.68 15.74
N GLN A 69 -30.60 -18.67 16.07
CA GLN A 69 -29.60 -18.13 15.16
C GLN A 69 -28.16 -18.56 15.49
N ARG A 70 -27.95 -19.35 16.55
CA ARG A 70 -26.59 -19.75 16.99
C ARG A 70 -25.89 -20.63 15.98
N GLU A 71 -26.61 -21.54 15.36
CA GLU A 71 -26.07 -22.44 14.34
C GLU A 71 -25.63 -21.63 13.10
N LEU A 72 -26.48 -20.77 12.58
CA LEU A 72 -26.13 -19.87 11.48
C LEU A 72 -24.90 -19.00 11.81
N ARG A 73 -24.82 -18.45 13.02
CA ARG A 73 -23.66 -17.70 13.46
C ARG A 73 -22.37 -18.51 13.45
N ALA A 74 -22.45 -19.76 13.94
CA ALA A 74 -21.30 -20.66 13.95
C ALA A 74 -20.86 -21.04 12.52
N GLU A 75 -21.82 -21.31 11.64
CA GLU A 75 -21.55 -21.61 10.22
C GLU A 75 -20.86 -20.45 9.50
N LEU A 76 -21.37 -19.23 9.65
CA LEU A 76 -20.80 -18.02 9.04
C LEU A 76 -19.37 -17.75 9.55
N LEU A 77 -19.14 -17.91 10.85
CA LEU A 77 -17.78 -17.80 11.42
C LEU A 77 -16.84 -18.87 10.86
N ALA A 78 -17.32 -20.12 10.75
CA ALA A 78 -16.52 -21.21 10.18
C ALA A 78 -16.21 -20.96 8.69
N GLN A 79 -17.15 -20.46 7.91
CA GLN A 79 -16.95 -20.11 6.49
C GLN A 79 -15.92 -19.00 6.34
N GLY A 80 -16.05 -17.90 7.08
CA GLY A 80 -15.08 -16.81 7.02
C GLY A 80 -13.68 -17.25 7.44
N ARG A 81 -13.55 -18.04 8.51
CA ARG A 81 -12.27 -18.58 8.97
C ARG A 81 -11.64 -19.55 7.96
N ARG A 82 -12.42 -20.39 7.30
CA ARG A 82 -11.91 -21.25 6.19
C ARG A 82 -11.32 -20.42 5.06
N GLN A 83 -11.97 -19.34 4.67
CA GLN A 83 -11.46 -18.45 3.63
C GLN A 83 -10.14 -17.77 4.05
N VAL A 84 -10.06 -17.28 5.29
CA VAL A 84 -8.81 -16.72 5.84
C VAL A 84 -7.68 -17.75 5.83
N ALA A 85 -7.94 -18.96 6.34
CA ALA A 85 -6.93 -20.03 6.38
C ALA A 85 -6.48 -20.44 4.97
N SER A 86 -7.41 -20.58 4.03
CA SER A 86 -7.12 -20.89 2.63
C SER A 86 -6.26 -19.79 1.96
N ALA A 87 -6.57 -18.52 2.24
CA ALA A 87 -5.79 -17.40 1.73
C ALA A 87 -4.37 -17.37 2.31
N GLU A 88 -4.22 -17.62 3.62
CA GLU A 88 -2.90 -17.69 4.26
C GLU A 88 -2.07 -18.89 3.77
N ALA A 89 -2.70 -20.02 3.52
CA ALA A 89 -2.03 -21.17 2.94
C ALA A 89 -1.52 -20.86 1.53
N LEU A 90 -2.36 -20.23 0.69
CA LEU A 90 -1.99 -19.81 -0.65
C LEU A 90 -0.90 -18.74 -0.65
N ASP A 91 -0.98 -17.74 0.24
CA ASP A 91 0.05 -16.71 0.39
C ASP A 91 1.42 -17.30 0.76
N ARG A 92 1.44 -18.44 1.46
CA ARG A 92 2.66 -19.18 1.84
C ARG A 92 3.13 -20.19 0.80
N ASP A 93 2.36 -20.41 -0.24
CA ASP A 93 2.71 -21.37 -1.31
C ASP A 93 4.07 -20.99 -1.93
N PRO A 94 4.99 -21.96 -2.08
CA PRO A 94 6.29 -21.74 -2.72
C PRO A 94 6.20 -21.13 -4.11
N GLY A 95 5.14 -21.40 -4.87
CA GLY A 95 4.91 -20.82 -6.18
C GLY A 95 4.69 -19.31 -6.18
N PHE A 96 4.27 -18.74 -5.05
CA PHE A 96 4.10 -17.29 -4.87
C PHE A 96 5.26 -16.62 -4.13
N ARG A 97 6.23 -17.38 -3.67
CA ARG A 97 7.43 -16.83 -3.05
C ARG A 97 8.38 -16.34 -4.13
N SER A 98 8.77 -15.08 -4.05
CA SER A 98 9.97 -14.67 -4.76
C SER A 98 11.17 -15.36 -4.13
N ALA A 99 11.53 -16.53 -4.64
CA ALA A 99 12.74 -17.24 -4.26
C ALA A 99 13.99 -16.58 -4.84
N ALA A 100 13.83 -15.74 -5.87
CA ALA A 100 14.94 -15.06 -6.52
C ALA A 100 15.70 -14.17 -5.52
N PRO A 101 17.03 -14.18 -5.54
CA PRO A 101 17.84 -13.22 -4.80
C PRO A 101 17.43 -11.79 -5.16
N LEU A 102 17.43 -10.90 -4.16
CA LEU A 102 17.21 -9.49 -4.43
C LEU A 102 18.35 -8.93 -5.27
N ALA A 103 18.05 -8.36 -6.42
CA ALA A 103 19.03 -7.71 -7.28
C ALA A 103 19.80 -6.60 -6.53
N PRO A 104 21.07 -6.39 -6.80
CA PRO A 104 21.81 -5.26 -6.28
C PRO A 104 21.23 -3.95 -6.82
N LEU A 105 21.30 -2.90 -6.01
CA LEU A 105 20.94 -1.56 -6.47
C LEU A 105 22.12 -0.99 -7.31
N PRO A 106 21.84 -0.13 -8.29
CA PRO A 106 22.88 0.62 -8.99
C PRO A 106 23.74 1.43 -8.02
N GLY A 107 25.06 1.44 -8.24
CA GLY A 107 26.00 2.21 -7.45
C GLY A 107 25.91 3.70 -7.80
N VAL A 108 25.11 4.44 -7.03
CA VAL A 108 25.04 5.90 -7.11
C VAL A 108 25.27 6.45 -5.70
N GLY A 109 25.88 7.63 -5.61
CA GLY A 109 26.20 8.24 -4.31
C GLY A 109 24.93 8.53 -3.47
N PRO A 110 25.12 8.94 -2.20
CA PRO A 110 23.99 9.19 -1.26
C PRO A 110 23.06 10.33 -1.70
N GLY A 111 23.51 11.13 -2.65
CA GLY A 111 22.75 12.24 -3.16
C GLY A 111 22.60 13.39 -2.16
N TYR A 112 21.93 14.42 -2.61
CA TYR A 112 21.60 15.58 -1.79
C TYR A 112 20.12 15.60 -1.46
N GLY A 113 19.76 16.10 -0.28
CA GLY A 113 18.39 16.46 0.03
C GLY A 113 17.86 17.56 -0.91
N PRO A 114 16.56 17.83 -0.93
CA PRO A 114 15.97 18.89 -1.75
C PRO A 114 16.52 20.26 -1.30
N ARG A 115 17.31 20.90 -2.15
CA ARG A 115 18.00 22.16 -1.83
C ARG A 115 17.81 23.26 -2.88
N ARG A 116 17.44 22.91 -4.11
CA ARG A 116 17.27 23.85 -5.21
C ARG A 116 15.93 23.61 -5.90
N ALA A 117 14.99 24.52 -5.68
CA ALA A 117 13.70 24.47 -6.35
C ALA A 117 13.86 24.77 -7.86
N ASP A 118 13.12 24.05 -8.69
CA ASP A 118 13.06 24.23 -10.13
C ASP A 118 11.66 24.70 -10.53
N ALA A 119 11.52 26.03 -10.69
CA ALA A 119 10.25 26.64 -11.06
C ALA A 119 9.78 26.27 -12.49
N ALA A 120 10.73 26.04 -13.42
CA ALA A 120 10.39 25.62 -14.77
C ALA A 120 9.84 24.19 -14.80
N LEU A 121 10.48 23.28 -14.06
CA LEU A 121 9.98 21.93 -13.86
C LEU A 121 8.62 21.94 -13.16
N ALA A 122 8.44 22.75 -12.11
CA ALA A 122 7.17 22.87 -11.41
C ALA A 122 6.01 23.27 -12.34
N ARG A 123 6.24 24.21 -13.26
CA ARG A 123 5.24 24.60 -14.28
C ARG A 123 4.91 23.44 -15.21
N ARG A 124 5.91 22.66 -15.67
CA ARG A 124 5.66 21.49 -16.53
C ARG A 124 4.87 20.42 -15.78
N LEU A 125 5.18 20.16 -14.50
CA LEU A 125 4.42 19.22 -13.69
C LEU A 125 2.98 19.69 -13.47
N ALA A 126 2.76 20.98 -13.26
CA ALA A 126 1.40 21.55 -13.16
C ALA A 126 0.63 21.39 -14.47
N ALA A 127 1.28 21.59 -15.63
CA ALA A 127 0.68 21.36 -16.93
C ALA A 127 0.32 19.87 -17.16
N ALA A 128 1.18 18.94 -16.73
CA ALA A 128 0.87 17.52 -16.78
C ALA A 128 -0.33 17.17 -15.89
N ALA A 129 -0.38 17.70 -14.66
CA ALA A 129 -1.51 17.53 -13.76
C ALA A 129 -2.83 18.08 -14.31
N ALA A 130 -2.79 19.21 -14.99
CA ALA A 130 -3.99 19.86 -15.56
C ALA A 130 -4.65 19.06 -16.71
N ARG A 131 -3.95 18.07 -17.29
CA ARG A 131 -4.52 17.16 -18.31
C ARG A 131 -5.46 16.11 -17.72
N VAL A 132 -5.50 15.99 -16.41
CA VAL A 132 -6.32 15.00 -15.72
C VAL A 132 -7.45 15.68 -14.98
N ASN A 133 -8.67 15.22 -15.20
CA ASN A 133 -9.82 15.66 -14.41
C ASN A 133 -9.81 14.94 -13.04
N GLY A 134 -9.08 15.51 -12.06
CA GLY A 134 -8.91 14.94 -10.73
C GLY A 134 -7.95 15.75 -9.88
N ALA A 135 -7.82 15.39 -8.61
CA ALA A 135 -6.78 15.96 -7.75
C ALA A 135 -5.47 15.20 -7.98
N VAL A 136 -4.38 15.95 -8.21
CA VAL A 136 -3.06 15.38 -8.51
C VAL A 136 -2.01 15.97 -7.61
N GLY A 137 -1.24 15.10 -6.93
CA GLY A 137 -0.03 15.46 -6.19
C GLY A 137 1.22 14.91 -6.86
N ILE A 138 2.23 15.74 -7.07
CA ILE A 138 3.48 15.31 -7.71
C ILE A 138 4.67 15.82 -6.91
N TRP A 139 5.69 14.98 -6.76
CA TRP A 139 6.99 15.36 -6.25
C TRP A 139 8.10 14.73 -7.08
N VAL A 140 9.03 15.56 -7.55
CA VAL A 140 10.23 15.14 -8.28
C VAL A 140 11.46 15.67 -7.56
N HIS A 141 12.46 14.82 -7.36
CA HIS A 141 13.70 15.20 -6.69
C HIS A 141 14.90 14.44 -7.29
N GLU A 142 15.77 15.16 -7.97
CA GLU A 142 17.03 14.64 -8.50
C GLU A 142 18.08 14.55 -7.40
N LEU A 143 18.50 13.36 -7.05
CA LEU A 143 19.39 13.15 -5.92
C LEU A 143 20.82 13.65 -6.18
N GLY A 144 21.31 13.55 -7.41
CA GLY A 144 22.66 14.00 -7.76
C GLY A 144 22.88 15.52 -7.66
N SER A 145 21.85 16.32 -7.91
CA SER A 145 21.90 17.78 -7.88
C SER A 145 21.21 18.41 -6.67
N GLY A 146 20.31 17.67 -6.03
CA GLY A 146 19.37 18.20 -5.04
C GLY A 146 18.30 19.12 -5.64
N ARG A 147 18.14 19.12 -6.96
CA ARG A 147 17.07 19.85 -7.67
C ARG A 147 15.74 19.16 -7.44
N TYR A 148 14.71 19.95 -7.14
CA TYR A 148 13.37 19.42 -6.91
C TYR A 148 12.27 20.31 -7.47
N ALA A 149 11.14 19.71 -7.73
CA ALA A 149 9.89 20.40 -8.07
C ALA A 149 8.69 19.63 -7.54
N GLY A 150 7.58 20.29 -7.35
CA GLY A 150 6.33 19.65 -6.95
C GLY A 150 5.11 20.39 -7.49
N HIS A 151 4.01 19.68 -7.56
CA HIS A 151 2.67 20.22 -7.77
C HIS A 151 1.77 19.63 -6.69
N GLN A 152 1.09 20.48 -5.91
CA GLN A 152 0.28 20.08 -4.75
C GLN A 152 0.94 19.01 -3.85
N ALA A 153 2.28 19.10 -3.70
CA ALA A 153 3.09 18.05 -3.09
C ALA A 153 2.80 17.84 -1.59
N ASP A 154 2.21 18.81 -0.91
CA ASP A 154 1.83 18.75 0.50
C ASP A 154 0.35 18.41 0.72
N THR A 155 -0.45 18.36 -0.34
CA THR A 155 -1.85 17.94 -0.28
C THR A 155 -1.91 16.48 0.18
N ARG A 156 -2.85 16.19 1.08
CA ARG A 156 -3.07 14.83 1.59
C ARG A 156 -4.00 14.05 0.68
N PHE A 157 -3.52 12.91 0.25
CA PHE A 157 -4.28 11.93 -0.55
C PHE A 157 -4.55 10.67 0.26
N ALA A 158 -5.50 9.85 -0.18
CA ALA A 158 -5.67 8.51 0.34
C ALA A 158 -4.40 7.69 0.04
N ALA A 159 -3.71 7.27 1.10
CA ALA A 159 -2.40 6.63 0.98
C ALA A 159 -2.44 5.24 0.37
N ALA A 160 -3.60 4.58 0.41
CA ALA A 160 -3.72 3.17 0.01
C ALA A 160 -2.58 2.32 0.61
N SER A 161 -1.81 1.63 -0.23
CA SER A 161 -0.72 0.75 0.20
C SER A 161 0.64 1.44 0.37
N THR A 162 0.78 2.73 0.06
CA THR A 162 2.09 3.39 0.15
C THR A 162 2.61 3.51 1.58
N VAL A 163 1.71 3.69 2.56
CA VAL A 163 2.09 3.77 3.98
C VAL A 163 2.51 2.42 4.60
N LYS A 164 2.45 1.31 3.84
CA LYS A 164 3.10 0.05 4.24
C LYS A 164 4.62 0.20 4.38
N LEU A 165 5.20 1.28 3.88
CA LEU A 165 6.57 1.66 4.19
C LEU A 165 6.82 1.74 5.70
N GLY A 166 5.85 2.22 6.50
CA GLY A 166 5.94 2.21 7.96
C GLY A 166 6.08 0.80 8.55
N ALA A 167 5.25 -0.13 8.07
CA ALA A 167 5.33 -1.54 8.49
C ALA A 167 6.65 -2.21 8.03
N LEU A 168 7.10 -1.91 6.81
CA LEU A 168 8.39 -2.38 6.31
C LEU A 168 9.55 -1.95 7.21
N ILE A 169 9.61 -0.66 7.58
CA ILE A 169 10.65 -0.15 8.47
C ILE A 169 10.55 -0.74 9.87
N ALA A 170 9.34 -0.87 10.41
CA ALA A 170 9.13 -1.52 11.71
C ALA A 170 9.67 -2.96 11.73
N ALA A 171 9.37 -3.76 10.71
CA ALA A 171 9.86 -5.13 10.58
C ALA A 171 11.39 -5.20 10.43
N LEU A 172 11.98 -4.30 9.61
CA LEU A 172 13.43 -4.25 9.43
C LEU A 172 14.17 -3.87 10.71
N ARG A 173 13.63 -2.95 11.50
CA ARG A 173 14.20 -2.55 12.80
C ARG A 173 14.11 -3.65 13.84
N ALA A 174 13.08 -4.47 13.78
CA ALA A 174 12.89 -5.60 14.68
C ALA A 174 13.90 -6.74 14.47
N SER A 175 14.70 -6.71 13.39
CA SER A 175 15.69 -7.74 13.10
C SER A 175 17.01 -7.16 12.55
N PRO A 176 18.15 -7.42 13.23
CA PRO A 176 19.48 -7.02 12.74
C PRO A 176 19.87 -7.68 11.42
N ARG A 177 19.33 -8.87 11.15
CA ARG A 177 19.56 -9.66 9.93
C ARG A 177 18.21 -10.04 9.31
N PRO A 178 17.55 -9.13 8.58
CA PRO A 178 16.18 -9.35 8.09
C PRO A 178 16.05 -10.64 7.28
N GLU A 179 17.04 -10.97 6.44
CA GLU A 179 17.00 -12.13 5.54
C GLU A 179 17.07 -13.49 6.27
N ARG A 180 17.47 -13.48 7.56
CA ARG A 180 17.53 -14.66 8.42
C ARG A 180 16.47 -14.65 9.53
N SER A 181 15.57 -13.68 9.50
CA SER A 181 14.55 -13.51 10.53
C SER A 181 13.23 -14.13 10.14
N GLY A 182 12.37 -14.40 11.14
CA GLY A 182 10.96 -14.76 10.92
C GLY A 182 10.13 -13.67 10.22
N TRP A 183 10.68 -12.46 10.06
CA TRP A 183 10.07 -11.35 9.34
C TRP A 183 10.35 -11.37 7.83
N TRP A 184 11.33 -12.17 7.39
CA TRP A 184 11.82 -12.08 6.02
C TRP A 184 10.74 -12.29 4.98
N TYR A 185 9.88 -13.25 5.24
CA TYR A 185 8.74 -13.48 4.37
C TYR A 185 7.87 -12.23 4.24
N ASP A 186 7.43 -11.65 5.37
CA ASP A 186 6.55 -10.47 5.37
C ASP A 186 7.23 -9.25 4.74
N VAL A 187 8.49 -9.01 5.03
CA VAL A 187 9.30 -7.94 4.40
C VAL A 187 9.31 -8.08 2.88
N ARG A 188 9.53 -9.29 2.37
CA ARG A 188 9.51 -9.56 0.93
C ARG A 188 8.14 -9.30 0.32
N GLN A 189 7.08 -9.80 0.92
CA GLN A 189 5.72 -9.69 0.39
C GLN A 189 5.17 -8.26 0.42
N ILE A 190 5.56 -7.44 1.40
CA ILE A 190 5.21 -6.01 1.44
C ILE A 190 5.76 -5.27 0.21
N GLY A 191 6.97 -5.56 -0.21
CA GLY A 191 7.56 -4.95 -1.40
C GLY A 191 7.09 -5.61 -2.70
N TYR A 192 7.17 -6.94 -2.77
CA TYR A 192 6.97 -7.72 -3.99
C TYR A 192 5.55 -7.66 -4.52
N TRP A 193 4.56 -7.93 -3.64
CA TRP A 193 3.14 -7.99 -3.99
C TRP A 193 2.31 -6.87 -3.39
N SER A 194 2.92 -5.98 -2.61
CA SER A 194 2.15 -5.04 -1.80
C SER A 194 1.17 -5.73 -0.83
N SER A 195 1.54 -6.91 -0.28
CA SER A 195 0.65 -7.77 0.50
C SER A 195 0.03 -7.06 1.71
N ASN A 196 -1.30 -7.08 1.78
CA ASN A 196 -2.05 -6.65 2.97
C ASN A 196 -1.83 -7.62 4.13
N LEU A 197 -1.75 -8.93 3.83
CA LEU A 197 -1.55 -9.98 4.82
C LEU A 197 -0.22 -9.81 5.55
N ALA A 198 0.86 -9.61 4.82
CA ALA A 198 2.17 -9.38 5.38
C ALA A 198 2.21 -8.10 6.25
N ALA A 199 1.63 -7.00 5.76
CA ALA A 199 1.54 -5.77 6.53
C ALA A 199 0.70 -5.92 7.80
N ASN A 200 -0.40 -6.69 7.73
CA ASN A 200 -1.25 -6.99 8.88
C ASN A 200 -0.54 -7.89 9.90
N ARG A 201 0.25 -8.88 9.47
CA ARG A 201 1.07 -9.70 10.38
C ARG A 201 2.11 -8.86 11.12
N VAL A 202 2.80 -7.97 10.41
CA VAL A 202 3.73 -7.01 11.04
C VAL A 202 3.00 -6.13 12.05
N TYR A 203 1.84 -5.58 11.66
CA TYR A 203 1.03 -4.75 12.55
C TYR A 203 0.57 -5.53 13.79
N ALA A 204 0.08 -6.77 13.63
CA ALA A 204 -0.40 -7.60 14.73
C ALA A 204 0.69 -7.94 15.74
N ARG A 205 1.94 -8.12 15.29
CA ARG A 205 3.07 -8.49 16.14
C ARG A 205 3.77 -7.31 16.79
N LEU A 206 3.91 -6.19 16.08
CA LEU A 206 4.68 -5.02 16.54
C LEU A 206 3.80 -3.90 17.07
N GLY A 207 2.52 -3.91 16.77
CA GLY A 207 1.55 -2.92 17.21
C GLY A 207 1.57 -1.61 16.42
N TYR A 208 0.57 -0.77 16.72
CA TYR A 208 0.39 0.54 16.11
C TYR A 208 1.61 1.45 16.28
N ALA A 209 2.12 1.53 17.50
CA ALA A 209 3.21 2.44 17.85
C ALA A 209 4.48 2.20 17.02
N ALA A 210 4.82 0.93 16.76
CA ALA A 210 5.99 0.58 15.96
C ALA A 210 5.84 0.98 14.49
N VAL A 211 4.64 0.78 13.91
CA VAL A 211 4.35 1.14 12.51
C VAL A 211 4.29 2.67 12.35
N ALA A 212 3.65 3.37 13.29
CA ALA A 212 3.61 4.83 13.31
C ALA A 212 5.02 5.44 13.50
N ASP A 213 5.86 4.82 14.37
CA ASP A 213 7.28 5.21 14.50
C ASP A 213 8.04 4.99 13.19
N GLY A 214 7.75 3.91 12.47
CA GLY A 214 8.33 3.67 11.14
C GLY A 214 8.03 4.81 10.16
N LEU A 215 6.79 5.31 10.09
CA LEU A 215 6.43 6.47 9.27
C LEU A 215 7.17 7.75 9.73
N ARG A 216 7.21 8.02 11.04
CA ARG A 216 7.90 9.18 11.59
C ARG A 216 9.40 9.15 11.24
N ARG A 217 10.06 8.01 11.36
CA ARG A 217 11.48 7.82 11.01
C ARG A 217 11.76 7.99 9.54
N LEU A 218 10.82 7.62 8.69
CA LEU A 218 10.87 7.93 7.26
C LEU A 218 10.68 9.43 6.98
N GLY A 219 10.25 10.23 7.96
CA GLY A 219 9.93 11.65 7.80
C GLY A 219 8.56 11.91 7.21
N MET A 220 7.67 10.93 7.26
CA MET A 220 6.30 11.02 6.76
C MET A 220 5.38 11.63 7.83
N THR A 221 5.55 12.92 8.08
CA THR A 221 4.90 13.63 9.20
C THR A 221 3.42 13.94 8.95
N SER A 222 2.99 13.95 7.69
CA SER A 222 1.60 14.17 7.28
C SER A 222 0.87 12.87 6.96
N SER A 223 1.54 11.72 7.17
CA SER A 223 1.03 10.40 6.81
C SER A 223 0.53 9.62 8.02
N THR A 224 -0.49 8.79 7.82
CA THR A 224 -1.11 8.00 8.89
C THR A 224 -1.24 6.52 8.53
N TYR A 225 -1.15 5.65 9.54
CA TYR A 225 -1.44 4.22 9.46
C TYR A 225 -2.30 3.81 10.66
N PRO A 226 -3.61 4.04 10.60
CA PRO A 226 -4.48 3.92 11.79
C PRO A 226 -4.76 2.48 12.23
N GLY A 227 -4.49 1.48 11.40
CA GLY A 227 -4.78 0.09 11.73
C GLY A 227 -4.52 -0.88 10.59
N PRO A 228 -4.87 -2.17 10.78
CA PRO A 228 -4.65 -3.20 9.77
C PRO A 228 -5.40 -2.89 8.47
N TYR A 229 -4.92 -3.45 7.36
CA TYR A 229 -5.63 -3.42 6.09
C TYR A 229 -6.84 -4.33 6.17
N ARG A 230 -8.01 -3.80 5.79
CA ARG A 230 -9.27 -4.51 5.77
C ARG A 230 -9.95 -4.28 4.43
N ALA A 231 -10.81 -5.19 4.03
CA ALA A 231 -11.62 -4.98 2.85
C ALA A 231 -12.46 -3.72 3.01
N THR A 232 -12.47 -2.93 1.97
CA THR A 232 -12.95 -1.55 1.98
C THR A 232 -14.45 -1.40 2.17
N THR A 233 -15.22 -2.49 2.05
CA THR A 233 -16.68 -2.46 2.08
C THR A 233 -17.26 -2.39 3.49
N ALA A 234 -16.53 -2.86 4.51
CA ALA A 234 -17.04 -2.99 5.87
C ALA A 234 -16.42 -1.99 6.84
N TRP A 235 -15.19 -1.57 6.59
CA TRP A 235 -14.48 -0.74 7.53
C TRP A 235 -14.47 0.72 7.09
N ARG A 236 -15.21 1.54 7.81
CA ARG A 236 -15.01 2.99 7.80
C ARG A 236 -14.30 3.36 9.10
N PRO A 237 -13.08 3.90 9.04
CA PRO A 237 -12.46 4.41 10.24
C PRO A 237 -13.35 5.48 10.85
N PRO A 238 -13.60 5.47 12.16
CA PRO A 238 -14.32 6.56 12.81
C PRO A 238 -13.45 7.83 12.74
N GLY A 239 -13.97 8.88 12.10
CA GLY A 239 -13.34 10.21 12.13
C GLY A 239 -12.00 10.32 11.38
N PRO A 240 -11.02 11.07 11.91
CA PRO A 240 -9.79 11.45 11.19
C PRO A 240 -8.77 10.32 10.97
N HIS A 241 -9.11 9.07 11.22
CA HIS A 241 -8.23 7.92 11.16
C HIS A 241 -8.12 7.25 9.78
N THR A 242 -8.30 8.00 8.70
CA THR A 242 -8.02 7.51 7.35
C THR A 242 -6.51 7.35 7.12
N ARG A 243 -6.13 6.37 6.27
CA ARG A 243 -4.77 6.32 5.75
C ARG A 243 -4.59 7.43 4.75
N VAL A 244 -3.75 8.38 5.12
CA VAL A 244 -3.39 9.51 4.24
C VAL A 244 -1.89 9.62 4.11
N THR A 245 -1.46 10.24 3.02
CA THR A 245 -0.06 10.60 2.76
C THR A 245 -0.01 11.82 1.86
N SER A 246 1.19 12.32 1.58
CA SER A 246 1.42 13.36 0.58
C SER A 246 2.63 13.01 -0.28
N ALA A 247 2.68 13.55 -1.50
CA ALA A 247 3.78 13.28 -2.43
C ALA A 247 5.14 13.69 -1.83
N ARG A 248 5.19 14.77 -1.05
CA ARG A 248 6.40 15.19 -0.36
C ARG A 248 6.82 14.22 0.74
N ASP A 249 5.88 13.68 1.51
CA ASP A 249 6.18 12.69 2.56
C ASP A 249 6.78 11.42 1.96
N LEU A 250 6.17 10.91 0.89
CA LEU A 250 6.67 9.75 0.15
C LEU A 250 8.06 10.02 -0.45
N GLY A 251 8.25 11.21 -1.03
CA GLY A 251 9.55 11.64 -1.55
C GLY A 251 10.62 11.70 -0.47
N ARG A 252 10.27 12.23 0.71
CA ARG A 252 11.16 12.31 1.88
C ARG A 252 11.53 10.92 2.40
N ALA A 253 10.58 10.01 2.46
CA ALA A 253 10.79 8.62 2.86
C ALA A 253 11.79 7.91 1.94
N LEU A 254 11.58 8.02 0.64
CA LEU A 254 12.47 7.42 -0.35
C LEU A 254 13.87 8.03 -0.32
N TYR A 255 13.99 9.34 -0.15
CA TYR A 255 15.30 9.99 0.02
C TYR A 255 16.05 9.45 1.24
N ARG A 256 15.40 9.37 2.40
CA ARG A 256 16.04 8.83 3.62
C ARG A 256 16.50 7.40 3.44
N LEU A 257 15.67 6.55 2.83
CA LEU A 257 16.05 5.16 2.53
C LEU A 257 17.24 5.09 1.58
N HIS A 258 17.24 5.89 0.51
CA HIS A 258 18.34 5.95 -0.42
C HIS A 258 19.64 6.42 0.24
N ALA A 259 19.60 7.57 0.91
CA ALA A 259 20.76 8.12 1.59
C ALA A 259 21.32 7.14 2.64
N GLY A 260 20.44 6.47 3.41
CA GLY A 260 20.83 5.43 4.37
C GLY A 260 21.49 4.21 3.69
N ALA A 261 20.92 3.72 2.60
CA ALA A 261 21.49 2.60 1.84
C ALA A 261 22.86 2.95 1.25
N GLN A 262 23.10 4.21 0.93
CA GLN A 262 24.40 4.73 0.46
C GLN A 262 25.35 5.14 1.60
N GLY A 263 24.98 4.89 2.86
CA GLY A 263 25.85 5.07 4.03
C GLY A 263 25.79 6.43 4.71
N SER A 264 24.79 7.27 4.41
CA SER A 264 24.59 8.55 5.12
C SER A 264 24.32 8.32 6.60
N ALA A 265 25.26 8.66 7.48
CA ALA A 265 25.10 8.51 8.92
C ALA A 265 23.91 9.27 9.50
N PRO A 266 23.61 10.53 9.08
CA PRO A 266 22.39 11.22 9.52
C PRO A 266 21.10 10.46 9.14
N ALA A 267 21.00 9.95 7.90
CA ALA A 267 19.83 9.21 7.46
C ALA A 267 19.67 7.89 8.23
N LEU A 268 20.76 7.17 8.49
CA LEU A 268 20.74 5.92 9.26
C LEU A 268 20.29 6.15 10.71
N ARG A 269 20.78 7.21 11.35
CA ARG A 269 20.31 7.58 12.70
C ARG A 269 18.81 7.90 12.72
N GLN A 270 18.33 8.67 11.75
CA GLN A 270 16.90 9.02 11.64
C GLN A 270 16.04 7.77 11.43
N LEU A 271 16.45 6.89 10.52
CA LEU A 271 15.73 5.64 10.22
C LEU A 271 15.79 4.64 11.40
N GLY A 272 16.84 4.70 12.22
CA GLY A 272 17.14 3.66 13.20
C GLY A 272 17.46 2.32 12.52
N LEU A 273 18.11 2.36 11.36
CA LEU A 273 18.51 1.22 10.55
C LEU A 273 20.03 1.20 10.36
N THR A 274 20.55 0.01 10.13
CA THR A 274 21.89 -0.16 9.55
C THR A 274 21.87 0.12 8.04
N ARG A 275 23.03 0.39 7.46
CA ARG A 275 23.18 0.51 5.99
C ARG A 275 22.62 -0.71 5.26
N ARG A 276 22.90 -1.92 5.77
CA ARG A 276 22.39 -3.18 5.22
C ARG A 276 20.85 -3.21 5.22
N GLN A 277 20.21 -2.87 6.33
CA GLN A 277 18.73 -2.86 6.42
C GLN A 277 18.12 -1.83 5.47
N ALA A 278 18.69 -0.64 5.35
CA ALA A 278 18.23 0.37 4.39
C ALA A 278 18.38 -0.11 2.93
N ALA A 279 19.50 -0.76 2.60
CA ALA A 279 19.71 -1.37 1.29
C ALA A 279 18.72 -2.51 1.02
N VAL A 280 18.43 -3.35 2.02
CA VAL A 280 17.41 -4.40 1.93
C VAL A 280 16.04 -3.81 1.64
N ALA A 281 15.63 -2.73 2.34
CA ALA A 281 14.37 -2.05 2.08
C ALA A 281 14.23 -1.65 0.60
N LEU A 282 15.23 -0.98 0.04
CA LEU A 282 15.20 -0.54 -1.36
C LEU A 282 15.25 -1.71 -2.36
N ARG A 283 16.03 -2.75 -2.09
CA ARG A 283 16.07 -3.94 -2.94
C ARG A 283 14.73 -4.69 -2.95
N VAL A 284 14.05 -4.74 -1.81
CA VAL A 284 12.70 -5.27 -1.69
C VAL A 284 11.71 -4.42 -2.51
N LEU A 285 11.82 -3.09 -2.44
CA LEU A 285 10.99 -2.20 -3.27
C LEU A 285 11.32 -2.32 -4.76
N ALA A 286 12.58 -2.57 -5.12
CA ALA A 286 13.00 -2.80 -6.51
C ALA A 286 12.51 -4.15 -7.07
N SER A 287 12.17 -5.11 -6.20
CA SER A 287 11.62 -6.40 -6.60
C SER A 287 10.10 -6.41 -6.83
N ALA A 288 9.43 -5.26 -6.75
CA ALA A 288 7.99 -5.16 -6.95
C ALA A 288 7.55 -5.78 -8.28
N GLN A 289 6.55 -6.66 -8.22
CA GLN A 289 6.03 -7.34 -9.42
C GLN A 289 4.96 -6.48 -10.09
N PRO A 290 5.01 -6.39 -11.42
CA PRO A 290 4.04 -5.63 -12.21
C PRO A 290 2.76 -6.44 -12.42
N VAL A 291 2.07 -6.81 -11.34
CA VAL A 291 0.80 -7.52 -11.38
C VAL A 291 -0.32 -6.57 -11.04
N GLY A 292 -1.32 -6.48 -11.92
CA GLY A 292 -2.42 -5.54 -11.75
C GLY A 292 -1.91 -4.10 -11.54
N ASP A 293 -2.53 -3.38 -10.64
CA ASP A 293 -2.18 -2.00 -10.33
C ASP A 293 -0.82 -1.86 -9.58
N ASN A 294 -0.21 -2.98 -9.16
CA ASN A 294 1.13 -2.96 -8.56
C ASN A 294 2.25 -2.70 -9.60
N ALA A 295 1.94 -2.68 -10.89
CA ALA A 295 2.88 -2.25 -11.93
C ALA A 295 3.33 -0.78 -11.80
N GLY A 296 2.62 0.02 -11.01
CA GLY A 296 2.89 1.44 -10.82
C GLY A 296 2.55 2.29 -12.05
N LEU A 297 2.71 3.58 -11.91
CA LEU A 297 2.35 4.54 -12.98
C LEU A 297 3.54 4.86 -13.90
N LEU A 298 4.76 4.62 -13.44
CA LEU A 298 6.00 5.04 -14.10
C LEU A 298 6.73 3.88 -14.76
N ARG A 299 6.81 2.73 -14.11
CA ARG A 299 7.59 1.56 -14.59
C ARG A 299 7.25 1.12 -16.02
N PRO A 300 5.98 1.13 -16.47
CA PRO A 300 5.65 0.75 -17.85
C PRO A 300 6.38 1.55 -18.93
N TRP A 301 6.84 2.75 -18.59
CA TRP A 301 7.51 3.70 -19.51
C TRP A 301 9.04 3.74 -19.34
N LEU A 302 9.59 3.06 -18.35
CA LEU A 302 10.99 3.15 -17.94
C LEU A 302 11.79 1.91 -18.32
N ARG A 303 11.92 1.64 -19.63
CA ARG A 303 12.72 0.52 -20.11
C ARG A 303 14.19 0.70 -19.73
N GLY A 304 14.83 -0.39 -19.27
CA GLY A 304 16.25 -0.40 -18.89
C GLY A 304 16.59 0.34 -17.58
N ALA A 305 15.60 0.84 -16.85
CA ALA A 305 15.82 1.46 -15.55
C ALA A 305 15.58 0.47 -14.41
N THR A 306 16.34 0.60 -13.30
CA THR A 306 15.97 -0.03 -12.03
C THR A 306 15.02 0.90 -11.27
N VAL A 307 13.84 0.40 -10.93
CA VAL A 307 12.81 1.18 -10.23
C VAL A 307 12.52 0.54 -8.88
N ALA A 308 12.88 1.23 -7.80
CA ALA A 308 12.46 0.86 -6.44
C ALA A 308 11.19 1.62 -6.10
N GLU A 309 10.07 0.92 -5.94
CA GLU A 309 8.76 1.57 -5.83
C GLU A 309 7.84 0.97 -4.80
N LYS A 310 6.95 1.80 -4.26
CA LYS A 310 5.79 1.39 -3.51
C LYS A 310 4.55 2.02 -4.11
N ASN A 311 3.69 1.16 -4.61
CA ASN A 311 2.43 1.57 -5.23
C ASN A 311 1.26 1.46 -4.26
N GLY A 312 0.21 2.22 -4.54
CA GLY A 312 -1.05 2.19 -3.82
C GLY A 312 -2.22 2.45 -4.74
N TRP A 313 -3.32 1.70 -4.53
CA TRP A 313 -4.54 1.88 -5.32
C TRP A 313 -5.80 1.59 -4.51
N LEU A 314 -6.84 2.30 -4.85
CA LEU A 314 -8.23 2.11 -4.43
C LEU A 314 -9.12 2.31 -5.66
N SER A 315 -10.43 2.22 -5.48
CA SER A 315 -11.39 2.48 -6.59
C SER A 315 -11.26 3.89 -7.19
N ASP A 316 -10.80 4.84 -6.40
CA ASP A 316 -10.74 6.28 -6.71
C ASP A 316 -9.33 6.88 -6.61
N THR A 317 -8.34 6.06 -6.29
CA THR A 317 -6.97 6.53 -5.99
C THR A 317 -5.93 5.67 -6.69
N ARG A 318 -4.92 6.31 -7.27
CA ARG A 318 -3.71 5.66 -7.82
C ARG A 318 -2.49 6.45 -7.39
N THR A 319 -1.56 5.78 -6.73
CA THR A 319 -0.33 6.39 -6.22
C THR A 319 0.88 5.54 -6.57
N THR A 320 1.94 6.19 -7.01
CA THR A 320 3.27 5.58 -7.17
C THR A 320 4.31 6.45 -6.49
N ALA A 321 5.12 5.85 -5.63
CA ALA A 321 6.29 6.48 -5.04
C ALA A 321 7.53 5.68 -5.45
N SER A 322 8.43 6.27 -6.24
CA SER A 322 9.54 5.56 -6.88
C SER A 322 10.86 6.28 -6.71
N ILE A 323 11.94 5.50 -6.60
CA ILE A 323 13.29 5.94 -6.96
C ILE A 323 13.63 5.25 -8.28
N VAL A 324 13.94 6.03 -9.28
CA VAL A 324 14.35 5.54 -10.60
C VAL A 324 15.85 5.72 -10.75
N TYR A 325 16.54 4.61 -11.00
CA TYR A 325 17.97 4.56 -11.29
C TYR A 325 18.18 4.37 -12.78
N ARG A 326 18.72 5.38 -13.44
CA ARG A 326 18.94 5.38 -14.89
C ARG A 326 20.20 6.19 -15.23
N GLY A 327 21.09 5.64 -16.07
CA GLY A 327 22.27 6.37 -16.56
C GLY A 327 23.18 6.90 -15.45
N GLY A 328 23.40 6.13 -14.38
CA GLY A 328 24.25 6.55 -13.25
C GLY A 328 23.59 7.63 -12.35
N ARG A 329 22.31 7.93 -12.55
CA ARG A 329 21.54 8.93 -11.78
C ARG A 329 20.45 8.24 -10.97
N ALA A 330 20.06 8.88 -9.87
CA ALA A 330 18.89 8.49 -9.09
C ALA A 330 17.95 9.68 -8.96
N THR A 331 16.69 9.46 -9.27
CA THR A 331 15.63 10.49 -9.17
C THR A 331 14.41 9.91 -8.47
N ILE A 332 13.90 10.62 -7.49
CA ILE A 332 12.64 10.31 -6.84
C ILE A 332 11.52 10.93 -7.66
N VAL A 333 10.52 10.13 -7.99
CA VAL A 333 9.30 10.58 -8.66
C VAL A 333 8.11 9.98 -7.91
N VAL A 334 7.25 10.85 -7.39
CA VAL A 334 5.99 10.49 -6.75
C VAL A 334 4.85 11.09 -7.52
N VAL A 335 3.83 10.28 -7.78
CA VAL A 335 2.59 10.70 -8.45
C VAL A 335 1.43 10.16 -7.63
N GLU A 336 0.54 11.03 -7.21
CA GLU A 336 -0.71 10.71 -6.53
C GLU A 336 -1.87 11.26 -7.35
N LEU A 337 -2.87 10.43 -7.59
CA LEU A 337 -4.08 10.79 -8.34
C LEU A 337 -5.30 10.33 -7.58
N TYR A 338 -6.23 11.26 -7.34
CA TYR A 338 -7.56 10.99 -6.81
C TYR A 338 -8.63 11.46 -7.79
N ARG A 339 -9.51 10.54 -8.17
CA ARG A 339 -10.73 10.81 -8.91
C ARG A 339 -11.69 9.62 -8.77
N PRO A 340 -12.98 9.83 -8.45
CA PRO A 340 -13.95 8.74 -8.48
C PRO A 340 -13.95 8.02 -9.84
N GLY A 341 -13.84 6.69 -9.82
CA GLY A 341 -13.81 5.86 -11.02
C GLY A 341 -12.55 5.97 -11.89
N VAL A 342 -11.42 6.46 -11.34
CA VAL A 342 -10.15 6.53 -12.08
C VAL A 342 -9.70 5.15 -12.52
N THR A 343 -9.44 5.01 -13.81
CA THR A 343 -8.89 3.78 -14.39
C THR A 343 -7.37 3.74 -14.25
N TYR A 344 -6.82 2.53 -14.24
CA TYR A 344 -5.37 2.36 -14.25
C TYR A 344 -4.72 2.92 -15.51
N ALA A 345 -5.40 2.80 -16.67
CA ALA A 345 -4.91 3.35 -17.93
C ALA A 345 -4.75 4.88 -17.90
N GLU A 346 -5.73 5.59 -17.32
CA GLU A 346 -5.66 7.06 -17.15
C GLU A 346 -4.52 7.46 -16.21
N ALA A 347 -4.39 6.76 -15.09
CA ALA A 347 -3.30 7.02 -14.15
C ALA A 347 -1.91 6.76 -14.77
N LYS A 348 -1.77 5.72 -15.59
CA LYS A 348 -0.51 5.47 -16.34
C LYS A 348 -0.21 6.60 -17.33
N ARG A 349 -1.22 7.18 -18.00
CA ARG A 349 -0.99 8.34 -18.86
C ARG A 349 -0.45 9.53 -18.09
N LEU A 350 -1.01 9.83 -16.91
CA LEU A 350 -0.43 10.85 -16.04
C LEU A 350 1.03 10.54 -15.68
N GLY A 351 1.34 9.26 -15.37
CA GLY A 351 2.72 8.83 -15.11
C GLY A 351 3.64 9.12 -16.30
N ARG A 352 3.19 8.86 -17.53
CA ARG A 352 3.92 9.22 -18.75
C ARG A 352 4.12 10.73 -18.86
N ASP A 353 3.06 11.52 -18.73
CA ASP A 353 3.12 12.99 -18.81
C ASP A 353 4.11 13.58 -17.80
N VAL A 354 4.20 13.01 -16.60
CA VAL A 354 5.21 13.40 -15.60
C VAL A 354 6.61 13.03 -16.07
N LEU A 355 6.82 11.86 -16.68
CA LEU A 355 8.11 11.46 -17.23
C LEU A 355 8.53 12.31 -18.42
N GLU A 356 7.60 12.73 -19.29
CA GLU A 356 7.83 13.72 -20.35
C GLU A 356 8.26 15.07 -19.77
N ALA A 357 7.57 15.53 -18.72
CA ALA A 357 7.91 16.80 -18.04
C ALA A 357 9.35 16.81 -17.47
N ILE A 358 9.90 15.65 -17.11
CA ILE A 358 11.30 15.53 -16.64
C ILE A 358 12.28 15.13 -17.75
N GLY A 359 11.80 14.96 -19.00
CA GLY A 359 12.64 14.66 -20.18
C GLY A 359 13.11 13.21 -20.23
N TRP A 360 12.32 12.24 -19.76
CA TRP A 360 12.70 10.83 -19.72
C TRP A 360 12.00 9.94 -20.75
N VAL A 361 10.91 10.39 -21.29
CA VAL A 361 10.18 9.79 -22.42
C VAL A 361 9.76 10.89 -23.38
N ASP A 362 9.66 10.57 -24.67
CA ASP A 362 9.22 11.46 -25.74
C ASP A 362 7.71 11.31 -25.96
#